data_633c732969ef5bb16ee8816e0546c5c4
#
_entry.id   633c732969ef5bb16ee8816e0546c5c4
#
_cell.length_a   1.000
_cell.length_b   1.000
_cell.length_c   1.000
_cell.angle_alpha   90.00
_cell.angle_beta   90.00
_cell.angle_gamma   90.00
#
_symmetry.space_group_name_H-M   'P 1'
#
loop_
_entity.id
_entity.type
_entity.pdbx_description
1 polymer ?
#
loop_
_entity_poly.entity_id
_entity_poly.type
_entity_poly.pdbx_seq_one_letter_code
_entity_poly.pdbx_strand_id
1 'polypeptide(L)'
;NNLGIGDYEFALQDENSVIVRDFQDTPMFENLSGGVYTILVRDKNGCGVAQLEVSVLEFPKYFTPNGDGVNDLWAVKGASTTFYPQSSIHIFDRYGNPITEIAIDGQGWDGLYNGKILPSNDYWFNIQLTDRNGITINRKGHFSLLRK
;
A
#
# COMPACT_ATOMS: atom_id res chain seq x y z
N ASN A 1 2.12 11.22 -20.00
CA ASN A 1 1.43 12.46 -19.70
C ASN A 1 2.05 13.64 -20.42
N ASN A 2 1.27 14.20 -21.30
CA ASN A 2 1.71 15.39 -22.00
C ASN A 2 1.28 16.62 -21.20
N LEU A 3 2.25 17.23 -20.49
CA LEU A 3 2.01 18.43 -19.71
C LEU A 3 2.12 19.70 -20.56
N GLY A 4 2.24 19.54 -21.88
CA GLY A 4 2.40 20.67 -22.77
C GLY A 4 3.84 21.20 -22.78
N ILE A 5 4.00 22.38 -23.33
CA ILE A 5 5.32 23.05 -23.44
C ILE A 5 5.54 23.89 -22.19
N GLY A 6 6.59 23.61 -21.42
CA GLY A 6 6.90 24.36 -20.22
C GLY A 6 7.90 23.64 -19.35
N ASP A 7 8.43 24.37 -18.40
CA ASP A 7 9.32 23.82 -17.38
C ASP A 7 8.51 23.53 -16.13
N TYR A 8 8.49 22.27 -15.70
CA TYR A 8 7.74 21.85 -14.54
C TYR A 8 8.66 21.32 -13.47
N GLU A 9 8.22 21.47 -12.22
CA GLU A 9 8.85 20.89 -11.06
C GLU A 9 7.85 20.00 -10.36
N PHE A 10 8.35 18.96 -9.70
CA PHE A 10 7.53 17.94 -9.06
C PHE A 10 7.95 17.78 -7.61
N ALA A 11 6.98 17.74 -6.71
CA ALA A 11 7.21 17.46 -5.30
C ALA A 11 6.27 16.36 -4.84
N LEU A 12 6.58 15.77 -3.70
CA LEU A 12 5.78 14.68 -3.15
C LEU A 12 5.36 15.00 -1.72
N GLN A 13 4.06 14.91 -1.45
CA GLN A 13 3.49 15.01 -0.11
C GLN A 13 2.99 13.66 0.35
N ASP A 14 3.06 13.41 1.66
CA ASP A 14 2.41 12.25 2.24
C ASP A 14 0.92 12.52 2.51
N GLU A 15 0.23 11.56 3.11
CA GLU A 15 -1.19 11.69 3.40
C GLU A 15 -1.52 12.76 4.44
N ASN A 16 -0.52 13.23 5.17
CA ASN A 16 -0.66 14.30 6.16
C ASN A 16 -0.29 15.67 5.60
N SER A 17 -0.11 15.78 4.28
CA SER A 17 0.28 17.00 3.57
C SER A 17 1.67 17.49 3.94
N VAL A 18 2.54 16.58 4.38
CA VAL A 18 3.94 16.89 4.69
C VAL A 18 4.79 16.61 3.45
N ILE A 19 5.63 17.58 3.06
CA ILE A 19 6.53 17.42 1.92
C ILE A 19 7.60 16.40 2.29
N VAL A 20 7.61 15.26 1.59
CA VAL A 20 8.60 14.20 1.81
C VAL A 20 9.68 14.20 0.75
N ARG A 21 9.42 14.82 -0.40
CA ARG A 21 10.41 15.07 -1.46
C ARG A 21 10.16 16.48 -1.98
N ASP A 22 11.18 17.30 -1.89
CA ASP A 22 11.09 18.69 -2.34
C ASP A 22 11.00 18.78 -3.87
N PHE A 23 10.66 19.95 -4.39
CA PHE A 23 10.50 20.13 -5.83
C PHE A 23 11.78 19.78 -6.58
N GLN A 24 11.61 19.01 -7.64
CA GLN A 24 12.68 18.53 -8.51
C GLN A 24 12.21 18.53 -9.96
N ASP A 25 13.16 18.46 -10.88
CA ASP A 25 12.86 18.56 -12.32
C ASP A 25 12.27 17.29 -12.90
N THR A 26 12.44 16.14 -12.24
CA THR A 26 11.95 14.86 -12.75
C THR A 26 10.74 14.39 -11.94
N PRO A 27 9.75 13.75 -12.60
CA PRO A 27 8.59 13.21 -11.90
C PRO A 27 8.84 11.83 -11.28
N MET A 28 10.08 11.47 -11.04
CA MET A 28 10.45 10.16 -10.54
C MET A 28 10.84 10.24 -9.07
N PHE A 29 10.15 9.44 -8.25
CA PHE A 29 10.41 9.34 -6.82
C PHE A 29 10.69 7.89 -6.47
N GLU A 30 11.79 7.64 -5.77
CA GLU A 30 12.23 6.28 -5.42
C GLU A 30 12.30 6.09 -3.91
N ASN A 31 12.36 4.82 -3.49
CA ASN A 31 12.52 4.44 -2.08
C ASN A 31 11.41 4.97 -1.18
N LEU A 32 10.17 4.90 -1.67
CA LEU A 32 9.01 5.33 -0.92
C LEU A 32 8.43 4.17 -0.12
N SER A 33 8.02 4.46 1.11
CA SER A 33 7.26 3.52 1.93
C SER A 33 5.85 3.38 1.37
N GLY A 34 5.20 2.25 1.67
CA GLY A 34 3.82 2.06 1.25
C GLY A 34 2.89 3.11 1.84
N GLY A 35 1.97 3.61 1.03
CA GLY A 35 1.04 4.63 1.45
C GLY A 35 0.46 5.39 0.27
N VAL A 36 -0.31 6.42 0.59
CA VAL A 36 -0.92 7.29 -0.41
C VAL A 36 -0.17 8.62 -0.42
N TYR A 37 0.21 9.06 -1.59
CA TYR A 37 0.98 10.29 -1.76
C TYR A 37 0.29 11.22 -2.75
N THR A 38 0.60 12.51 -2.65
CA THR A 38 0.15 13.51 -3.61
C THR A 38 1.36 14.07 -4.34
N ILE A 39 1.37 13.98 -5.65
CA ILE A 39 2.39 14.63 -6.47
C ILE A 39 1.93 16.04 -6.76
N LEU A 40 2.76 17.02 -6.43
CA LEU A 40 2.53 18.41 -6.75
C LEU A 40 3.31 18.73 -8.01
N VAL A 41 2.64 19.32 -9.00
CA VAL A 41 3.26 19.74 -10.26
C VAL A 41 3.18 21.26 -10.32
N ARG A 42 4.30 21.90 -10.37
CA ARG A 42 4.40 23.37 -10.41
C ARG A 42 5.11 23.83 -11.68
N ASP A 43 4.51 24.80 -12.36
CA ASP A 43 5.15 25.46 -13.48
C ASP A 43 6.17 26.46 -12.93
N LYS A 44 7.42 26.36 -13.37
CA LYS A 44 8.47 27.29 -12.97
C LYS A 44 8.18 28.74 -13.34
N ASN A 45 7.31 28.94 -14.32
CA ASN A 45 6.87 30.26 -14.74
C ASN A 45 5.72 30.81 -13.92
N GLY A 46 5.28 30.09 -12.89
CA GLY A 46 4.32 30.60 -11.92
C GLY A 46 2.86 30.48 -12.31
N CYS A 47 2.49 29.61 -13.23
CA CYS A 47 1.13 29.48 -13.73
C CYS A 47 0.21 28.60 -12.86
N GLY A 48 0.64 28.21 -11.66
CA GLY A 48 -0.18 27.45 -10.74
C GLY A 48 0.40 26.10 -10.40
N VAL A 49 -0.32 25.36 -9.55
CA VAL A 49 0.08 24.04 -9.05
C VAL A 49 -1.06 23.06 -9.29
N ALA A 50 -0.75 21.94 -9.92
CA ALA A 50 -1.67 20.81 -10.06
C ALA A 50 -1.30 19.72 -9.06
N GLN A 51 -2.27 18.86 -8.73
CA GLN A 51 -2.07 17.77 -7.78
C GLN A 51 -2.54 16.46 -8.39
N LEU A 52 -1.81 15.38 -8.10
CA LEU A 52 -2.18 14.03 -8.52
C LEU A 52 -1.93 13.07 -7.36
N GLU A 53 -2.97 12.36 -6.94
CA GLU A 53 -2.83 11.36 -5.91
C GLU A 53 -2.32 10.05 -6.50
N VAL A 54 -1.38 9.40 -5.81
CA VAL A 54 -0.81 8.13 -6.22
C VAL A 54 -0.75 7.18 -5.02
N SER A 55 -0.78 5.90 -5.31
CA SER A 55 -0.73 4.85 -4.31
C SER A 55 0.56 4.05 -4.49
N VAL A 56 1.31 3.88 -3.41
CA VAL A 56 2.49 3.02 -3.38
C VAL A 56 2.16 1.79 -2.54
N LEU A 57 2.13 0.63 -3.17
CA LEU A 57 1.78 -0.62 -2.49
C LEU A 57 2.99 -1.20 -1.77
N GLU A 58 2.78 -1.63 -0.54
CA GLU A 58 3.80 -2.32 0.23
C GLU A 58 3.18 -3.53 0.90
N PHE A 59 3.85 -4.67 0.76
CA PHE A 59 3.45 -5.93 1.36
C PHE A 59 4.42 -6.23 2.49
N PRO A 60 4.02 -6.02 3.77
CA PRO A 60 4.95 -6.25 4.88
C PRO A 60 5.44 -7.69 4.91
N LYS A 61 6.72 -7.87 5.21
CA LYS A 61 7.35 -9.19 5.19
C LYS A 61 7.14 -9.97 6.48
N TYR A 62 6.72 -9.30 7.54
CA TYR A 62 6.45 -9.93 8.82
C TYR A 62 5.52 -9.07 9.66
N PHE A 63 4.95 -9.69 10.69
CA PHE A 63 4.23 -8.96 11.74
C PHE A 63 4.38 -9.70 13.07
N THR A 64 4.20 -8.97 14.16
CA THR A 64 4.45 -9.48 15.51
C THR A 64 3.24 -9.19 16.40
N PRO A 65 2.22 -10.07 16.41
CA PRO A 65 0.97 -9.81 17.13
C PRO A 65 1.11 -10.07 18.63
N ASN A 66 1.73 -9.12 19.34
CA ASN A 66 1.99 -9.21 20.78
C ASN A 66 1.25 -8.16 21.60
N GLY A 67 0.41 -7.33 20.95
CA GLY A 67 -0.38 -6.33 21.63
C GLY A 67 0.36 -5.08 22.03
N ASP A 68 1.56 -4.83 21.49
CA ASP A 68 2.35 -3.64 21.81
C ASP A 68 2.01 -2.42 20.94
N GLY A 69 1.08 -2.56 20.00
CA GLY A 69 0.70 -1.49 19.09
C GLY A 69 1.61 -1.32 17.89
N VAL A 70 2.65 -2.15 17.77
CA VAL A 70 3.61 -2.07 16.66
C VAL A 70 3.59 -3.40 15.91
N ASN A 71 3.24 -3.35 14.63
CA ASN A 71 3.21 -4.52 13.75
C ASN A 71 2.33 -5.66 14.29
N ASP A 72 1.25 -5.33 15.00
CA ASP A 72 0.33 -6.33 15.56
C ASP A 72 -0.57 -6.95 14.50
N LEU A 73 -0.73 -6.29 13.36
CA LEU A 73 -1.61 -6.72 12.29
C LEU A 73 -0.85 -6.73 10.97
N TRP A 74 -1.18 -7.69 10.12
CA TRP A 74 -0.66 -7.71 8.76
C TRP A 74 -1.70 -7.13 7.80
N ALA A 75 -1.32 -6.10 7.08
CA ALA A 75 -2.18 -5.46 6.09
C ALA A 75 -1.33 -4.93 4.95
N VAL A 76 -1.94 -4.82 3.77
CA VAL A 76 -1.29 -4.21 2.62
C VAL A 76 -1.32 -2.70 2.80
N LYS A 77 -0.17 -2.06 2.68
CA LYS A 77 -0.05 -0.61 2.80
C LYS A 77 -0.24 0.05 1.45
N GLY A 78 -0.87 1.21 1.45
CA GLY A 78 -1.08 1.99 0.25
C GLY A 78 -2.29 1.56 -0.57
N ALA A 79 -2.93 0.46 -0.23
CA ALA A 79 -4.14 0.02 -0.90
C ALA A 79 -5.35 0.64 -0.21
N SER A 80 -6.26 1.19 -1.00
CA SER A 80 -7.48 1.79 -0.47
C SER A 80 -8.61 1.64 -1.48
N THR A 81 -9.85 1.75 -1.00
CA THR A 81 -11.02 1.67 -1.88
C THR A 81 -11.11 2.87 -2.82
N THR A 82 -10.40 3.95 -2.51
CA THR A 82 -10.32 5.11 -3.41
C THR A 82 -9.64 4.76 -4.73
N PHE A 83 -8.54 3.99 -4.68
CA PHE A 83 -7.81 3.56 -5.87
C PHE A 83 -8.28 2.21 -6.38
N TYR A 84 -8.70 1.32 -5.50
CA TYR A 84 -9.07 -0.05 -5.82
C TYR A 84 -10.45 -0.36 -5.23
N PRO A 85 -11.52 0.08 -5.90
CA PRO A 85 -12.88 -0.13 -5.37
C PRO A 85 -13.30 -1.59 -5.27
N GLN A 86 -12.66 -2.46 -6.05
CA GLN A 86 -12.90 -3.90 -5.97
C GLN A 86 -11.59 -4.59 -5.66
N SER A 87 -11.57 -5.38 -4.59
CA SER A 87 -10.35 -6.05 -4.18
C SER A 87 -10.68 -7.24 -3.30
N SER A 88 -9.77 -8.20 -3.30
CA SER A 88 -9.83 -9.34 -2.39
C SER A 88 -8.42 -9.71 -1.96
N ILE A 89 -8.25 -9.98 -0.67
CA ILE A 89 -6.99 -10.40 -0.10
C ILE A 89 -7.22 -11.68 0.67
N HIS A 90 -6.62 -12.77 0.20
CA HIS A 90 -6.77 -14.09 0.82
C HIS A 90 -5.45 -14.50 1.45
N ILE A 91 -5.53 -15.09 2.64
CA ILE A 91 -4.37 -15.58 3.38
C ILE A 91 -4.46 -17.10 3.48
N PHE A 92 -3.34 -17.77 3.23
CA PHE A 92 -3.23 -19.23 3.20
C PHE A 92 -2.07 -19.68 4.10
N ASP A 93 -2.18 -20.92 4.57
CA ASP A 93 -1.06 -21.55 5.26
C ASP A 93 -0.05 -22.10 4.22
N ARG A 94 1.04 -22.71 4.71
CA ARG A 94 2.10 -23.22 3.85
C ARG A 94 1.68 -24.43 3.00
N TYR A 95 0.52 -25.00 3.29
CA TYR A 95 -0.05 -26.14 2.52
C TYR A 95 -1.07 -25.66 1.50
N GLY A 96 -1.30 -24.36 1.41
CA GLY A 96 -2.29 -23.81 0.49
C GLY A 96 -3.71 -23.80 1.03
N ASN A 97 -3.90 -24.11 2.30
CA ASN A 97 -5.23 -24.09 2.92
C ASN A 97 -5.65 -22.65 3.20
N PRO A 98 -6.85 -22.22 2.77
CA PRO A 98 -7.31 -20.88 3.04
C PRO A 98 -7.54 -20.66 4.53
N ILE A 99 -7.03 -19.57 5.07
CA ILE A 99 -7.18 -19.21 6.47
C ILE A 99 -8.25 -18.14 6.63
N THR A 100 -8.11 -17.03 5.88
CA THR A 100 -9.02 -15.91 6.02
C THR A 100 -8.97 -15.02 4.79
N GLU A 101 -9.96 -14.15 4.69
CA GLU A 101 -9.99 -13.06 3.73
C GLU A 101 -10.02 -11.75 4.51
N ILE A 102 -9.20 -10.78 4.12
CA ILE A 102 -9.18 -9.48 4.77
C ILE A 102 -9.58 -8.39 3.78
N ALA A 103 -10.18 -7.33 4.33
CA ALA A 103 -10.58 -6.19 3.53
C ALA A 103 -9.38 -5.28 3.27
N ILE A 104 -9.35 -4.67 2.09
CA ILE A 104 -8.26 -3.78 1.69
C ILE A 104 -8.17 -2.55 2.60
N ASP A 105 -9.32 -2.06 3.06
CA ASP A 105 -9.43 -0.90 3.94
C ASP A 105 -9.62 -1.29 5.41
N GLY A 106 -9.49 -2.57 5.73
CA GLY A 106 -9.61 -3.07 7.09
C GLY A 106 -8.33 -2.91 7.88
N GLN A 107 -8.39 -3.33 9.13
CA GLN A 107 -7.24 -3.23 10.02
C GLN A 107 -6.14 -4.25 9.71
N GLY A 108 -6.50 -5.34 9.03
CA GLY A 108 -5.55 -6.39 8.70
C GLY A 108 -5.84 -7.69 9.45
N TRP A 109 -4.91 -8.63 9.32
CA TRP A 109 -5.03 -9.94 9.95
C TRP A 109 -4.23 -9.98 11.25
N ASP A 110 -4.85 -10.52 12.28
CA ASP A 110 -4.28 -10.55 13.64
C ASP A 110 -3.60 -11.88 14.01
N GLY A 111 -3.50 -12.81 13.07
CA GLY A 111 -2.86 -14.10 13.33
C GLY A 111 -3.78 -15.13 13.95
N LEU A 112 -5.08 -14.88 13.98
CA LEU A 112 -6.06 -15.82 14.52
C LEU A 112 -6.80 -16.54 13.40
N TYR A 113 -7.18 -17.77 13.66
CA TYR A 113 -8.04 -18.55 12.78
C TYR A 113 -9.14 -19.20 13.61
N ASN A 114 -10.39 -18.83 13.36
CA ASN A 114 -11.55 -19.29 14.12
C ASN A 114 -11.38 -19.08 15.63
N GLY A 115 -10.80 -17.94 16.02
CA GLY A 115 -10.54 -17.60 17.41
C GLY A 115 -9.34 -18.26 18.03
N LYS A 116 -8.60 -19.06 17.26
CA LYS A 116 -7.41 -19.77 17.75
C LYS A 116 -6.15 -19.03 17.31
N ILE A 117 -5.18 -18.95 18.21
CA ILE A 117 -3.89 -18.35 17.95
C ILE A 117 -3.08 -19.30 17.04
N LEU A 118 -2.67 -18.80 15.88
CA LEU A 118 -1.80 -19.57 15.01
C LEU A 118 -0.33 -19.41 15.42
N PRO A 119 0.49 -20.43 15.19
CA PRO A 119 1.90 -20.40 15.59
C PRO A 119 2.73 -19.50 14.69
N SER A 120 3.92 -19.14 15.18
CA SER A 120 4.93 -18.48 14.35
C SER A 120 5.26 -19.36 13.15
N ASN A 121 5.09 -18.82 11.96
CA ASN A 121 5.34 -19.54 10.72
C ASN A 121 5.23 -18.56 9.56
N ASP A 122 5.53 -19.03 8.36
CA ASP A 122 5.28 -18.28 7.16
C ASP A 122 3.86 -18.56 6.66
N TYR A 123 3.22 -17.51 6.18
CA TYR A 123 1.89 -17.57 5.58
C TYR A 123 1.94 -16.91 4.22
N TRP A 124 1.00 -17.25 3.36
CA TRP A 124 0.98 -16.78 1.99
C TRP A 124 -0.24 -15.91 1.74
N PHE A 125 -0.12 -14.98 0.81
CA PHE A 125 -1.23 -14.14 0.41
C PHE A 125 -1.43 -14.18 -1.10
N ASN A 126 -2.68 -13.97 -1.51
CA ASN A 126 -3.07 -13.79 -2.89
C ASN A 126 -3.97 -12.56 -2.92
N ILE A 127 -3.57 -11.54 -3.65
CA ILE A 127 -4.26 -10.26 -3.70
C ILE A 127 -4.70 -9.98 -5.12
N GLN A 128 -5.96 -9.60 -5.25
CA GLN A 128 -6.52 -9.14 -6.51
C GLN A 128 -7.06 -7.74 -6.29
N LEU A 129 -6.53 -6.77 -7.02
CA LEU A 129 -6.90 -5.37 -6.91
C LEU A 129 -7.40 -4.88 -8.26
N THR A 130 -8.62 -4.37 -8.32
CA THR A 130 -9.18 -3.80 -9.53
C THR A 130 -9.34 -2.30 -9.34
N ASP A 131 -8.70 -1.51 -10.20
CA ASP A 131 -8.75 -0.07 -10.12
C ASP A 131 -10.05 0.49 -10.73
N ARG A 132 -10.17 1.81 -10.72
CA ARG A 132 -11.37 2.48 -11.22
C ARG A 132 -11.59 2.33 -12.72
N ASN A 133 -10.52 1.99 -13.44
CA ASN A 133 -10.58 1.77 -14.89
C ASN A 133 -10.89 0.32 -15.24
N GLY A 134 -11.10 -0.53 -14.25
CA GLY A 134 -11.35 -1.95 -14.45
C GLY A 134 -10.11 -2.79 -14.68
N ILE A 135 -8.93 -2.22 -14.48
CA ILE A 135 -7.66 -2.94 -14.63
C ILE A 135 -7.39 -3.70 -13.35
N THR A 136 -7.16 -5.00 -13.49
CA THR A 136 -6.92 -5.89 -12.35
C THR A 136 -5.43 -6.22 -12.22
N ILE A 137 -4.93 -6.08 -11.00
CA ILE A 137 -3.57 -6.45 -10.62
C ILE A 137 -3.64 -7.64 -9.68
N ASN A 138 -2.82 -8.67 -9.92
CA ASN A 138 -2.70 -9.81 -9.03
C ASN A 138 -1.31 -9.84 -8.43
N ARG A 139 -1.23 -10.06 -7.11
CA ARG A 139 0.03 -10.19 -6.40
C ARG A 139 -0.05 -11.37 -5.45
N LYS A 140 1.04 -12.13 -5.40
CA LYS A 140 1.20 -13.28 -4.52
C LYS A 140 2.53 -13.18 -3.80
N GLY A 141 2.58 -13.66 -2.58
CA GLY A 141 3.81 -13.66 -1.83
C GLY A 141 3.60 -14.31 -0.48
N HIS A 142 4.59 -14.14 0.39
CA HIS A 142 4.53 -14.66 1.75
C HIS A 142 5.02 -13.63 2.75
N PHE A 143 4.66 -13.87 3.99
CA PHE A 143 5.09 -13.06 5.11
C PHE A 143 5.22 -13.96 6.33
N SER A 144 5.90 -13.48 7.35
CA SER A 144 6.14 -14.25 8.57
C SER A 144 5.30 -13.70 9.72
N LEU A 145 4.69 -14.63 10.45
CA LEU A 145 4.06 -14.32 11.73
C LEU A 145 5.08 -14.72 12.80
N LEU A 146 5.52 -13.74 13.60
CA LEU A 146 6.54 -13.95 14.61
C LEU A 146 5.95 -13.70 16.00
N ARG A 147 5.93 -14.73 16.83
CA ARG A 147 5.50 -14.62 18.23
C ARG A 147 6.70 -14.80 19.15
N LYS A 148 6.73 -14.00 20.16
CA LYS A 148 7.74 -14.13 21.19
C LYS A 148 7.23 -14.95 22.36
#